data_a6c0e5eb8b5048f1242e117ab0adfcc2
#
_entry.id   a6c0e5eb8b5048f1242e117ab0adfcc2
#
_cell.length_a   1.000
_cell.length_b   1.000
_cell.length_c   1.000
_cell.angle_alpha   90.00
_cell.angle_beta   90.00
_cell.angle_gamma   90.00
#
_symmetry.space_group_name_H-M   'P 1'
#
loop_
_entity.id
_entity.type
_entity.pdbx_description
1 polymer ?
#
loop_
_entity_poly.entity_id
_entity_poly.type
_entity_poly.pdbx_seq_one_letter_code
_entity_poly.pdbx_strand_id
1 'polypeptide(L)'
;MNCYNSDKFLREAIESIYSQTYSNWEVIFWDNASIDDSANIAKSYDERIKYYLASETTPLGEARNLALSKVSGEYVAFLDCDDLYLTDKLEKQVKLMQVKGYAMCYGSAAVINESGKEIKKNIVKNKSGNVLSNLLRHYEINMQTVMLKREFLDSNQLSFNTNMSYCPDHNLFMTIASKADVGVISDVISKYRIVSNSLSKNTIDLVPQEYRLTLDEIAKNNPKLKQKLSSDFNCAYNKAKYYEIVADIYNNKKQQARYKVKAICTFKIEYFLLYLLLFLPVSKKLILKLLGR
;
A
#
# COMPACT_ATOMS: atom_id res chain seq x y z
N MET A 1 -8.64 -10.82 -3.20
CA MET A 1 -7.24 -11.33 -3.20
C MET A 1 -6.75 -11.44 -4.63
N ASN A 2 -5.56 -10.89 -4.94
CA ASN A 2 -4.89 -11.11 -6.23
C ASN A 2 -3.73 -12.05 -6.00
N CYS A 3 -3.61 -13.09 -6.84
CA CYS A 3 -2.63 -14.14 -6.71
C CYS A 3 -1.80 -14.25 -8.00
N TYR A 4 -0.50 -14.44 -7.86
CA TYR A 4 0.40 -14.86 -8.91
C TYR A 4 1.56 -15.65 -8.30
N ASN A 5 1.57 -16.97 -8.49
CA ASN A 5 2.58 -17.88 -7.96
C ASN A 5 2.86 -17.67 -6.47
N SER A 6 1.83 -17.84 -5.63
CA SER A 6 1.88 -17.47 -4.21
C SER A 6 1.41 -18.58 -3.28
N ASP A 7 1.57 -19.85 -3.66
CA ASP A 7 1.10 -21.02 -2.92
C ASP A 7 1.64 -21.12 -1.49
N LYS A 8 2.89 -20.66 -1.27
CA LYS A 8 3.63 -20.84 -0.01
C LYS A 8 2.89 -20.36 1.24
N PHE A 9 2.23 -19.22 1.20
CA PHE A 9 1.55 -18.61 2.36
C PHE A 9 0.04 -18.50 2.16
N LEU A 10 -0.46 -18.87 0.98
CA LEU A 10 -1.85 -18.66 0.59
C LEU A 10 -2.85 -19.30 1.56
N ARG A 11 -2.57 -20.52 2.03
CA ARG A 11 -3.45 -21.22 2.97
C ARG A 11 -3.60 -20.44 4.28
N GLU A 12 -2.50 -19.95 4.87
CA GLU A 12 -2.55 -19.11 6.07
C GLU A 12 -3.35 -17.81 5.83
N ALA A 13 -3.17 -17.18 4.67
CA ALA A 13 -3.89 -15.97 4.31
C ALA A 13 -5.41 -16.21 4.24
N ILE A 14 -5.85 -17.27 3.55
CA ILE A 14 -7.27 -17.64 3.45
C ILE A 14 -7.83 -18.00 4.84
N GLU A 15 -7.14 -18.83 5.63
CA GLU A 15 -7.59 -19.20 6.98
C GLU A 15 -7.76 -17.97 7.89
N SER A 16 -6.96 -16.93 7.70
CA SER A 16 -7.12 -15.66 8.43
C SER A 16 -8.44 -14.93 8.10
N ILE A 17 -9.00 -15.15 6.91
CA ILE A 17 -10.34 -14.64 6.55
C ILE A 17 -11.42 -15.52 7.16
N TYR A 18 -11.26 -16.84 7.10
CA TYR A 18 -12.22 -17.78 7.70
C TYR A 18 -12.35 -17.63 9.21
N SER A 19 -11.29 -17.15 9.87
CA SER A 19 -11.28 -16.88 11.32
C SER A 19 -11.92 -15.54 11.73
N GLN A 20 -12.47 -14.76 10.80
CA GLN A 20 -13.09 -13.46 11.12
C GLN A 20 -14.36 -13.62 11.95
N THR A 21 -14.55 -12.75 12.96
CA THR A 21 -15.78 -12.67 13.76
C THR A 21 -16.97 -12.17 12.95
N TYR A 22 -16.72 -11.34 11.95
CA TYR A 22 -17.73 -10.90 10.99
C TYR A 22 -17.87 -11.95 9.89
N SER A 23 -19.07 -12.53 9.74
CA SER A 23 -19.32 -13.71 8.88
C SER A 23 -19.89 -13.39 7.49
N ASN A 24 -20.41 -12.17 7.27
CA ASN A 24 -21.03 -11.80 5.99
C ASN A 24 -19.97 -11.26 5.01
N TRP A 25 -19.18 -12.16 4.43
CA TRP A 25 -18.13 -11.83 3.47
C TRP A 25 -18.06 -12.84 2.32
N GLU A 26 -17.54 -12.40 1.21
CA GLU A 26 -17.06 -13.20 0.08
C GLU A 26 -15.61 -12.88 -0.21
N VAL A 27 -14.89 -13.81 -0.80
CA VAL A 27 -13.54 -13.59 -1.33
C VAL A 27 -13.58 -13.66 -2.85
N ILE A 28 -13.26 -12.56 -3.50
CA ILE A 28 -12.93 -12.58 -4.93
C ILE A 28 -11.46 -12.95 -5.05
N PHE A 29 -11.20 -14.18 -5.47
CA PHE A 29 -9.85 -14.69 -5.71
C PHE A 29 -9.53 -14.57 -7.19
N TRP A 30 -8.70 -13.59 -7.53
CA TRP A 30 -8.23 -13.36 -8.89
C TRP A 30 -6.85 -14.00 -9.05
N ASP A 31 -6.82 -15.12 -9.77
CA ASP A 31 -5.60 -15.80 -10.14
C ASP A 31 -5.06 -15.22 -11.46
N ASN A 32 -3.96 -14.50 -11.38
CA ASN A 32 -3.34 -13.79 -12.49
C ASN A 32 -2.46 -14.72 -13.37
N ALA A 33 -3.01 -15.88 -13.74
CA ALA A 33 -2.37 -16.94 -14.51
C ALA A 33 -1.18 -17.62 -13.76
N SER A 34 -1.42 -18.05 -12.51
CA SER A 34 -0.43 -18.83 -11.73
C SER A 34 -0.21 -20.20 -12.33
N ILE A 35 1.01 -20.73 -12.16
CA ILE A 35 1.44 -22.06 -12.61
C ILE A 35 1.87 -22.98 -11.45
N ASP A 36 1.77 -22.47 -10.20
CA ASP A 36 2.01 -23.20 -8.95
C ASP A 36 0.71 -23.82 -8.38
N ASP A 37 0.72 -24.25 -7.13
CA ASP A 37 -0.45 -24.89 -6.49
C ASP A 37 -1.52 -23.89 -6.02
N SER A 38 -1.37 -22.59 -6.28
CA SER A 38 -2.30 -21.53 -5.82
C SER A 38 -3.76 -21.80 -6.21
N ALA A 39 -4.01 -22.25 -7.45
CA ALA A 39 -5.35 -22.56 -7.95
C ALA A 39 -6.02 -23.70 -7.17
N ASN A 40 -5.28 -24.78 -6.89
CA ASN A 40 -5.79 -25.95 -6.15
C ASN A 40 -6.09 -25.58 -4.69
N ILE A 41 -5.19 -24.77 -4.07
CA ILE A 41 -5.42 -24.27 -2.72
C ILE A 41 -6.69 -23.44 -2.67
N ALA A 42 -6.87 -22.45 -3.54
CA ALA A 42 -8.05 -21.58 -3.52
C ALA A 42 -9.36 -22.37 -3.77
N LYS A 43 -9.34 -23.32 -4.68
CA LYS A 43 -10.51 -24.16 -5.01
C LYS A 43 -10.84 -25.24 -3.98
N SER A 44 -9.96 -25.48 -2.99
CA SER A 44 -10.22 -26.45 -1.90
C SER A 44 -11.15 -25.92 -0.80
N TYR A 45 -11.54 -24.63 -0.85
CA TYR A 45 -12.46 -23.99 0.08
C TYR A 45 -13.90 -23.98 -0.44
N ASP A 46 -14.84 -23.49 0.38
CA ASP A 46 -16.26 -23.43 0.04
C ASP A 46 -16.60 -22.28 -0.93
N GLU A 47 -17.91 -22.16 -1.28
CA GLU A 47 -18.44 -21.19 -2.26
C GLU A 47 -18.23 -19.71 -1.88
N ARG A 48 -17.82 -19.39 -0.67
CA ARG A 48 -17.44 -18.03 -0.29
C ARG A 48 -16.16 -17.55 -0.98
N ILE A 49 -15.32 -18.49 -1.47
CA ILE A 49 -14.19 -18.19 -2.36
C ILE A 49 -14.67 -18.26 -3.82
N LYS A 50 -14.82 -17.12 -4.44
CA LYS A 50 -15.14 -17.00 -5.87
C LYS A 50 -13.86 -16.92 -6.68
N TYR A 51 -13.46 -18.04 -7.25
CA TYR A 51 -12.21 -18.18 -8.04
C TYR A 51 -12.40 -17.70 -9.46
N TYR A 52 -11.51 -16.82 -9.92
CA TYR A 52 -11.41 -16.34 -11.30
C TYR A 52 -9.99 -16.51 -11.80
N LEU A 53 -9.83 -17.13 -12.99
CA LEU A 53 -8.55 -17.33 -13.66
C LEU A 53 -8.40 -16.30 -14.78
N ALA A 54 -7.30 -15.54 -14.77
CA ALA A 54 -6.93 -14.70 -15.90
C ALA A 54 -6.41 -15.57 -17.08
N SER A 55 -6.71 -15.15 -18.31
CA SER A 55 -6.19 -15.82 -19.52
C SER A 55 -4.67 -15.63 -19.69
N GLU A 56 -4.15 -14.54 -19.15
CA GLU A 56 -2.73 -14.18 -19.18
C GLU A 56 -2.39 -13.30 -17.97
N THR A 57 -1.10 -13.19 -17.66
CA THR A 57 -0.62 -12.33 -16.59
C THR A 57 -0.73 -10.86 -16.98
N THR A 58 -1.40 -10.06 -16.15
CA THR A 58 -1.53 -8.61 -16.33
C THR A 58 -0.79 -7.83 -15.23
N PRO A 59 -0.48 -6.54 -15.45
CA PRO A 59 0.08 -5.68 -14.40
C PRO A 59 -0.80 -5.62 -13.15
N LEU A 60 -0.18 -5.43 -11.97
CA LEU A 60 -0.88 -5.52 -10.68
C LEU A 60 -2.10 -4.59 -10.56
N GLY A 61 -2.02 -3.36 -11.06
CA GLY A 61 -3.14 -2.41 -11.04
C GLY A 61 -4.32 -2.90 -11.87
N GLU A 62 -4.05 -3.47 -13.04
CA GLU A 62 -5.07 -4.07 -13.92
C GLU A 62 -5.68 -5.32 -13.30
N ALA A 63 -4.85 -6.26 -12.79
CA ALA A 63 -5.32 -7.44 -12.10
C ALA A 63 -6.24 -7.09 -10.90
N ARG A 64 -5.91 -6.04 -10.15
CA ARG A 64 -6.75 -5.53 -9.05
C ARG A 64 -8.09 -4.97 -9.56
N ASN A 65 -8.10 -4.25 -10.69
CA ASN A 65 -9.34 -3.74 -11.29
C ASN A 65 -10.22 -4.87 -11.81
N LEU A 66 -9.63 -5.89 -12.43
CA LEU A 66 -10.36 -7.08 -12.87
C LEU A 66 -11.01 -7.81 -11.69
N ALA A 67 -10.28 -7.98 -10.58
CA ALA A 67 -10.85 -8.50 -9.34
C ALA A 67 -11.95 -7.58 -8.79
N LEU A 68 -11.73 -6.27 -8.77
CA LEU A 68 -12.68 -5.27 -8.26
C LEU A 68 -14.00 -5.28 -9.07
N SER A 69 -13.94 -5.57 -10.37
CA SER A 69 -15.15 -5.69 -11.23
C SER A 69 -16.05 -6.88 -10.86
N LYS A 70 -15.57 -7.84 -10.05
CA LYS A 70 -16.31 -9.03 -9.62
C LYS A 70 -16.94 -8.89 -8.21
N VAL A 71 -16.59 -7.82 -7.46
CA VAL A 71 -17.10 -7.65 -6.10
C VAL A 71 -18.58 -7.30 -6.09
N SER A 72 -19.32 -7.89 -5.15
CA SER A 72 -20.75 -7.60 -4.94
C SER A 72 -21.02 -6.90 -3.60
N GLY A 73 -20.08 -6.99 -2.65
CA GLY A 73 -20.20 -6.44 -1.30
C GLY A 73 -20.32 -4.91 -1.25
N GLU A 74 -20.90 -4.38 -0.18
CA GLU A 74 -20.96 -2.94 0.11
C GLU A 74 -19.58 -2.35 0.37
N TYR A 75 -18.72 -3.13 1.03
CA TYR A 75 -17.34 -2.76 1.35
C TYR A 75 -16.36 -3.68 0.64
N VAL A 76 -15.19 -3.14 0.30
CA VAL A 76 -14.09 -3.87 -0.32
C VAL A 76 -12.87 -3.79 0.57
N ALA A 77 -12.34 -4.94 0.98
CA ALA A 77 -11.10 -5.06 1.71
C ALA A 77 -10.07 -5.85 0.89
N PHE A 78 -8.79 -5.65 1.15
CA PHE A 78 -7.69 -6.22 0.38
C PHE A 78 -6.83 -7.12 1.27
N LEU A 79 -6.44 -8.28 0.75
CA LEU A 79 -5.48 -9.17 1.38
C LEU A 79 -4.56 -9.75 0.31
N ASP A 80 -3.26 -9.51 0.43
CA ASP A 80 -2.24 -10.16 -0.38
C ASP A 80 -2.03 -11.60 0.12
N CYS A 81 -1.56 -12.50 -0.76
CA CYS A 81 -1.51 -13.93 -0.49
C CYS A 81 -0.49 -14.35 0.59
N ASP A 82 0.35 -13.44 1.04
CA ASP A 82 1.37 -13.63 2.07
C ASP A 82 1.09 -12.89 3.39
N ASP A 83 -0.01 -12.11 3.45
CA ASP A 83 -0.42 -11.33 4.60
C ASP A 83 -1.55 -12.00 5.40
N LEU A 84 -1.83 -11.50 6.61
CA LEU A 84 -2.86 -12.07 7.48
C LEU A 84 -3.77 -10.98 8.04
N TYR A 85 -5.06 -11.29 8.15
CA TYR A 85 -6.00 -10.51 8.97
C TYR A 85 -5.95 -10.95 10.44
N LEU A 86 -6.16 -10.03 11.38
CA LEU A 86 -6.51 -10.38 12.74
C LEU A 86 -8.02 -10.62 12.84
N THR A 87 -8.43 -11.46 13.77
CA THR A 87 -9.76 -12.08 13.87
C THR A 87 -10.93 -11.07 13.88
N ASP A 88 -10.74 -9.87 14.42
CA ASP A 88 -11.76 -8.85 14.58
C ASP A 88 -11.67 -7.69 13.57
N LYS A 89 -10.81 -7.84 12.55
CA LYS A 89 -10.55 -6.76 11.58
C LYS A 89 -11.82 -6.32 10.84
N LEU A 90 -12.52 -7.26 10.21
CA LEU A 90 -13.68 -6.93 9.39
C LEU A 90 -14.81 -6.32 10.25
N GLU A 91 -15.06 -6.87 11.44
CA GLU A 91 -16.07 -6.37 12.36
C GLU A 91 -15.80 -4.92 12.78
N LYS A 92 -14.55 -4.62 13.20
CA LYS A 92 -14.12 -3.26 13.58
C LYS A 92 -14.28 -2.27 12.43
N GLN A 93 -13.90 -2.68 11.22
CA GLN A 93 -13.95 -1.81 10.05
C GLN A 93 -15.38 -1.56 9.59
N VAL A 94 -16.21 -2.61 9.48
CA VAL A 94 -17.62 -2.46 9.11
C VAL A 94 -18.34 -1.56 10.11
N LYS A 95 -18.19 -1.79 11.41
CA LYS A 95 -18.77 -0.96 12.46
C LYS A 95 -18.38 0.51 12.34
N LEU A 96 -17.07 0.79 12.11
CA LEU A 96 -16.58 2.16 11.95
C LEU A 96 -17.18 2.83 10.69
N MET A 97 -17.19 2.11 9.57
CA MET A 97 -17.69 2.62 8.28
C MET A 97 -19.18 2.91 8.32
N GLN A 98 -19.98 2.01 8.91
CA GLN A 98 -21.44 2.17 9.04
C GLN A 98 -21.82 3.37 9.91
N VAL A 99 -21.17 3.53 11.07
CA VAL A 99 -21.53 4.59 12.03
C VAL A 99 -21.17 5.98 11.51
N LYS A 100 -20.10 6.11 10.75
CA LYS A 100 -19.54 7.43 10.34
C LYS A 100 -19.66 7.72 8.86
N GLY A 101 -20.01 6.74 8.03
CA GLY A 101 -20.14 6.93 6.59
C GLY A 101 -18.84 7.26 5.85
N TYR A 102 -17.69 6.84 6.38
CA TYR A 102 -16.39 7.08 5.74
C TYR A 102 -16.30 6.41 4.37
N ALA A 103 -15.62 7.05 3.41
CA ALA A 103 -15.33 6.46 2.09
C ALA A 103 -14.27 5.35 2.15
N MET A 104 -13.38 5.45 3.12
CA MET A 104 -12.27 4.53 3.37
C MET A 104 -11.98 4.47 4.86
N CYS A 105 -11.52 3.31 5.35
CA CYS A 105 -10.82 3.25 6.62
C CYS A 105 -9.56 2.38 6.52
N TYR A 106 -8.61 2.61 7.43
CA TYR A 106 -7.38 1.81 7.57
C TYR A 106 -6.97 1.71 9.03
N GLY A 107 -5.98 0.85 9.31
CA GLY A 107 -5.52 0.67 10.69
C GLY A 107 -4.05 0.31 10.82
N SER A 108 -3.62 -0.01 12.03
CA SER A 108 -2.25 -0.45 12.33
C SER A 108 -2.01 -1.88 11.85
N ALA A 109 -0.74 -2.19 11.57
CA ALA A 109 -0.30 -3.53 11.17
C ALA A 109 0.90 -4.00 11.99
N ALA A 110 0.97 -5.27 12.32
CA ALA A 110 2.19 -5.91 12.76
C ALA A 110 3.01 -6.34 11.53
N VAL A 111 4.32 -6.19 11.59
CA VAL A 111 5.25 -6.69 10.57
C VAL A 111 5.82 -8.01 11.05
N ILE A 112 5.69 -9.05 10.23
CA ILE A 112 6.19 -10.40 10.52
C ILE A 112 7.22 -10.84 9.49
N ASN A 113 8.09 -11.78 9.86
CA ASN A 113 8.99 -12.45 8.92
C ASN A 113 8.32 -13.66 8.27
N GLU A 114 9.04 -14.38 7.40
CA GLU A 114 8.53 -15.59 6.73
C GLU A 114 8.11 -16.71 7.69
N SER A 115 8.69 -16.78 8.91
CA SER A 115 8.28 -17.75 9.94
C SER A 115 7.10 -17.29 10.80
N GLY A 116 6.46 -16.15 10.47
CA GLY A 116 5.35 -15.60 11.24
C GLY A 116 5.74 -14.85 12.51
N LYS A 117 7.04 -14.74 12.84
CA LYS A 117 7.52 -14.01 14.03
C LYS A 117 7.38 -12.50 13.84
N GLU A 118 6.78 -11.82 14.81
CA GLU A 118 6.65 -10.35 14.80
C GLU A 118 8.04 -9.68 14.90
N ILE A 119 8.30 -8.73 14.00
CA ILE A 119 9.52 -7.92 13.95
C ILE A 119 9.28 -6.54 14.57
N LYS A 120 8.17 -5.90 14.20
CA LYS A 120 7.77 -4.57 14.69
C LYS A 120 6.28 -4.35 14.44
N LYS A 121 5.76 -3.25 15.01
CA LYS A 121 4.41 -2.76 14.71
C LYS A 121 4.47 -1.43 13.98
N ASN A 122 3.70 -1.30 12.92
CA ASN A 122 3.43 -0.05 12.24
C ASN A 122 2.13 0.52 12.83
N ILE A 123 2.27 1.36 13.84
CA ILE A 123 1.14 1.99 14.52
C ILE A 123 0.80 3.29 13.78
N VAL A 124 -0.46 3.42 13.36
CA VAL A 124 -0.99 4.61 12.72
C VAL A 124 -1.09 5.75 13.74
N LYS A 125 -0.78 6.97 13.29
CA LYS A 125 -0.75 8.17 14.15
C LYS A 125 -1.89 9.12 13.84
N ASN A 126 -2.52 9.02 12.69
CA ASN A 126 -3.65 9.84 12.32
C ASN A 126 -4.88 9.50 13.16
N LYS A 127 -5.77 10.48 13.27
CA LYS A 127 -7.13 10.30 13.79
C LYS A 127 -8.10 10.36 12.62
N SER A 128 -9.26 9.71 12.78
CA SER A 128 -10.32 9.74 11.76
C SER A 128 -10.73 11.18 11.40
N GLY A 129 -11.06 11.39 10.13
CA GLY A 129 -11.43 12.69 9.56
C GLY A 129 -10.59 13.04 8.33
N ASN A 130 -10.29 14.32 8.14
CA ASN A 130 -9.44 14.77 7.03
C ASN A 130 -7.96 14.48 7.33
N VAL A 131 -7.43 13.43 6.76
CA VAL A 131 -6.07 12.94 7.01
C VAL A 131 -5.07 13.33 5.90
N LEU A 132 -5.51 13.96 4.81
CA LEU A 132 -4.66 14.20 3.64
C LEU A 132 -3.38 14.97 3.97
N SER A 133 -3.47 16.07 4.74
CA SER A 133 -2.29 16.86 5.15
C SER A 133 -1.23 15.98 5.83
N ASN A 134 -1.66 15.13 6.76
CA ASN A 134 -0.76 14.23 7.47
C ASN A 134 -0.19 13.14 6.56
N LEU A 135 -1.00 12.55 5.66
CA LEU A 135 -0.55 11.54 4.71
C LEU A 135 0.46 12.10 3.70
N LEU A 136 0.32 13.35 3.26
CA LEU A 136 1.30 14.04 2.43
C LEU A 136 2.66 14.18 3.15
N ARG A 137 2.65 14.45 4.46
CA ARG A 137 3.86 14.53 5.28
C ARG A 137 4.43 13.16 5.64
N HIS A 138 3.55 12.21 5.96
CA HIS A 138 3.90 10.86 6.38
C HIS A 138 2.82 9.87 5.97
N TYR A 139 3.06 9.15 4.88
CA TYR A 139 2.17 8.08 4.43
C TYR A 139 2.29 6.87 5.36
N GLU A 140 1.18 6.42 5.96
CA GLU A 140 1.16 5.35 6.95
C GLU A 140 0.18 4.21 6.62
N ILE A 141 -0.45 4.24 5.44
CA ILE A 141 -1.44 3.24 5.05
C ILE A 141 -0.75 1.98 4.53
N ASN A 142 -1.08 0.83 5.10
CA ASN A 142 -0.74 -0.48 4.55
C ASN A 142 -1.97 -1.09 3.88
N MET A 143 -1.83 -1.61 2.66
CA MET A 143 -2.95 -2.06 1.83
C MET A 143 -3.86 -3.06 2.53
N GLN A 144 -3.30 -4.08 3.18
CA GLN A 144 -4.07 -5.11 3.88
C GLN A 144 -4.86 -4.59 5.10
N THR A 145 -4.64 -3.33 5.52
CA THR A 145 -5.43 -2.69 6.57
C THR A 145 -6.61 -1.90 6.05
N VAL A 146 -6.72 -1.74 4.73
CA VAL A 146 -7.73 -0.86 4.11
C VAL A 146 -9.05 -1.56 3.91
N MET A 147 -10.14 -0.80 4.12
CA MET A 147 -11.49 -1.11 3.65
C MET A 147 -12.06 0.13 2.96
N LEU A 148 -12.66 -0.06 1.78
CA LEU A 148 -13.26 1.00 0.94
C LEU A 148 -14.78 0.82 0.86
N LYS A 149 -15.53 1.92 0.77
CA LYS A 149 -16.94 1.90 0.43
C LYS A 149 -17.09 1.79 -1.09
N ARG A 150 -17.68 0.68 -1.60
CA ARG A 150 -17.81 0.43 -3.05
C ARG A 150 -18.59 1.54 -3.76
N GLU A 151 -19.71 1.97 -3.18
CA GLU A 151 -20.52 3.08 -3.71
C GLU A 151 -19.69 4.37 -3.94
N PHE A 152 -18.72 4.64 -3.07
CA PHE A 152 -17.84 5.81 -3.23
C PHE A 152 -16.89 5.65 -4.42
N LEU A 153 -16.36 4.45 -4.65
CA LEU A 153 -15.56 4.15 -5.83
C LEU A 153 -16.36 4.32 -7.11
N ASP A 154 -17.54 3.72 -7.16
CA ASP A 154 -18.44 3.74 -8.32
C ASP A 154 -18.88 5.18 -8.65
N SER A 155 -19.37 5.93 -7.66
CA SER A 155 -19.86 7.31 -7.84
C SER A 155 -18.76 8.30 -8.25
N ASN A 156 -17.51 8.05 -7.87
CA ASN A 156 -16.37 8.90 -8.24
C ASN A 156 -15.53 8.32 -9.39
N GLN A 157 -15.94 7.19 -9.99
CA GLN A 157 -15.22 6.48 -11.05
C GLN A 157 -13.74 6.21 -10.67
N LEU A 158 -13.52 5.74 -9.43
CA LEU A 158 -12.20 5.47 -8.90
C LEU A 158 -11.83 4.00 -9.06
N SER A 159 -10.62 3.76 -9.55
CA SER A 159 -10.02 2.43 -9.72
C SER A 159 -8.50 2.53 -9.53
N PHE A 160 -7.83 1.40 -9.52
CA PHE A 160 -6.36 1.39 -9.52
C PHE A 160 -5.83 1.93 -10.84
N ASN A 161 -4.82 2.82 -10.78
CA ASN A 161 -4.19 3.37 -11.98
C ASN A 161 -3.35 2.30 -12.68
N THR A 162 -3.77 1.88 -13.87
CA THR A 162 -3.12 0.80 -14.65
C THR A 162 -1.77 1.20 -15.25
N ASN A 163 -1.45 2.50 -15.26
CA ASN A 163 -0.14 3.00 -15.67
C ASN A 163 0.89 2.90 -14.54
N MET A 164 0.50 2.41 -13.36
CA MET A 164 1.36 2.21 -12.20
C MET A 164 1.60 0.72 -11.95
N SER A 165 2.87 0.37 -11.77
CA SER A 165 3.30 -1.01 -11.55
C SER A 165 3.76 -1.29 -10.13
N TYR A 166 4.09 -0.24 -9.36
CA TYR A 166 4.62 -0.37 -8.01
C TYR A 166 3.62 -0.01 -6.91
N CYS A 167 2.98 1.16 -7.00
CA CYS A 167 2.11 1.66 -5.93
C CYS A 167 0.76 2.21 -6.43
N PRO A 168 -0.02 1.43 -7.21
CA PRO A 168 -1.36 1.84 -7.62
C PRO A 168 -2.31 2.02 -6.43
N ASP A 169 -2.07 1.33 -5.32
CA ASP A 169 -2.76 1.48 -4.04
C ASP A 169 -2.52 2.85 -3.40
N HIS A 170 -1.28 3.33 -3.36
CA HIS A 170 -0.95 4.68 -2.89
C HIS A 170 -1.72 5.75 -3.68
N ASN A 171 -1.78 5.62 -5.00
CA ASN A 171 -2.52 6.55 -5.85
C ASN A 171 -4.01 6.56 -5.51
N LEU A 172 -4.64 5.39 -5.45
CA LEU A 172 -6.07 5.27 -5.15
C LEU A 172 -6.40 5.82 -3.74
N PHE A 173 -5.64 5.42 -2.71
CA PHE A 173 -5.94 5.81 -1.34
C PHE A 173 -5.68 7.30 -1.08
N MET A 174 -4.63 7.88 -1.65
CA MET A 174 -4.38 9.32 -1.58
C MET A 174 -5.45 10.12 -2.35
N THR A 175 -5.94 9.59 -3.47
CA THR A 175 -7.04 10.21 -4.22
C THR A 175 -8.33 10.20 -3.39
N ILE A 176 -8.68 9.09 -2.73
CA ILE A 176 -9.83 9.01 -1.83
C ILE A 176 -9.67 10.02 -0.68
N ALA A 177 -8.51 10.04 0.00
CA ALA A 177 -8.25 10.96 1.11
C ALA A 177 -8.28 12.44 0.69
N SER A 178 -8.08 12.75 -0.61
CA SER A 178 -8.21 14.12 -1.14
C SER A 178 -9.66 14.55 -1.35
N LYS A 179 -10.62 13.62 -1.33
CA LYS A 179 -12.04 13.84 -1.63
C LYS A 179 -12.97 13.64 -0.43
N ALA A 180 -12.56 12.84 0.55
CA ALA A 180 -13.41 12.43 1.66
C ALA A 180 -12.65 12.26 2.97
N ASP A 181 -13.39 12.30 4.08
CA ASP A 181 -12.89 11.91 5.39
C ASP A 181 -12.65 10.40 5.46
N VAL A 182 -11.65 10.02 6.23
CA VAL A 182 -11.13 8.65 6.35
C VAL A 182 -11.22 8.16 7.79
N GLY A 183 -11.70 6.95 7.98
CA GLY A 183 -11.69 6.26 9.28
C GLY A 183 -10.31 5.72 9.64
N VAL A 184 -9.91 5.84 10.90
CA VAL A 184 -8.62 5.31 11.38
C VAL A 184 -8.85 4.44 12.62
N ILE A 185 -8.30 3.22 12.59
CA ILE A 185 -8.32 2.26 13.68
C ILE A 185 -6.90 2.17 14.25
N SER A 186 -6.69 2.61 15.49
CA SER A 186 -5.37 2.59 16.13
C SER A 186 -4.87 1.18 16.44
N ASP A 187 -5.82 0.22 16.60
CA ASP A 187 -5.47 -1.18 16.87
C ASP A 187 -4.72 -1.80 15.69
N VAL A 188 -3.86 -2.77 16.01
CA VAL A 188 -3.30 -3.68 15.01
C VAL A 188 -4.43 -4.59 14.53
N ILE A 189 -4.74 -4.56 13.23
CA ILE A 189 -5.84 -5.33 12.62
C ILE A 189 -5.36 -6.30 11.55
N SER A 190 -4.08 -6.27 11.18
CA SER A 190 -3.48 -7.18 10.20
C SER A 190 -2.01 -7.41 10.47
N LYS A 191 -1.45 -8.43 9.80
CA LYS A 191 -0.01 -8.72 9.79
C LYS A 191 0.51 -8.60 8.36
N TYR A 192 1.56 -7.82 8.17
CA TYR A 192 2.31 -7.68 6.92
C TYR A 192 3.55 -8.56 6.95
N ARG A 193 3.68 -9.47 5.98
CA ARG A 193 4.81 -10.41 5.90
C ARG A 193 5.92 -9.86 5.01
N ILE A 194 7.14 -9.81 5.55
CA ILE A 194 8.32 -9.49 4.75
C ILE A 194 8.84 -10.79 4.14
N VAL A 195 8.76 -10.90 2.82
CA VAL A 195 9.28 -12.02 2.05
C VAL A 195 10.56 -11.63 1.28
N SER A 196 11.44 -12.62 1.05
CA SER A 196 12.72 -12.38 0.39
C SER A 196 12.58 -11.89 -1.06
N ASN A 197 11.57 -12.37 -1.79
CA ASN A 197 11.32 -12.10 -3.21
C ASN A 197 10.12 -11.16 -3.43
N SER A 198 9.91 -10.15 -2.57
CA SER A 198 8.78 -9.22 -2.74
C SER A 198 8.93 -8.35 -4.00
N LEU A 199 7.82 -8.08 -4.70
CA LEU A 199 7.74 -7.14 -5.83
C LEU A 199 8.34 -5.77 -5.47
N SER A 200 8.16 -5.32 -4.24
CA SER A 200 8.64 -4.03 -3.73
C SER A 200 10.16 -3.86 -3.81
N LYS A 201 10.95 -4.96 -3.84
CA LYS A 201 12.40 -4.88 -3.97
C LYS A 201 12.86 -4.69 -5.41
N ASN A 202 12.10 -5.23 -6.36
CA ASN A 202 12.51 -5.29 -7.77
C ASN A 202 12.10 -4.03 -8.56
N THR A 203 11.26 -3.18 -8.00
CA THR A 203 10.66 -2.03 -8.70
C THR A 203 10.96 -0.69 -8.05
N ILE A 204 12.01 -0.61 -7.23
CA ILE A 204 12.38 0.60 -6.47
C ILE A 204 12.58 1.84 -7.37
N ASP A 205 12.98 1.65 -8.61
CA ASP A 205 13.20 2.71 -9.59
C ASP A 205 11.91 3.40 -10.03
N LEU A 206 10.76 2.73 -9.91
CA LEU A 206 9.46 3.26 -10.27
C LEU A 206 8.85 4.13 -9.16
N VAL A 207 9.23 3.89 -7.91
CA VAL A 207 8.68 4.60 -6.73
C VAL A 207 8.66 6.12 -6.88
N PRO A 208 9.76 6.78 -7.29
CA PRO A 208 9.79 8.23 -7.37
C PRO A 208 8.79 8.80 -8.40
N GLN A 209 8.70 8.13 -9.55
CA GLN A 209 7.81 8.57 -10.64
C GLN A 209 6.35 8.38 -10.26
N GLU A 210 5.97 7.20 -9.79
CA GLU A 210 4.59 6.89 -9.43
C GLU A 210 4.11 7.71 -8.23
N TYR A 211 5.00 7.93 -7.25
CA TYR A 211 4.70 8.81 -6.12
C TYR A 211 4.44 10.26 -6.58
N ARG A 212 5.28 10.79 -7.50
CA ARG A 212 5.12 12.12 -8.08
C ARG A 212 3.84 12.20 -8.91
N LEU A 213 3.56 11.21 -9.76
CA LEU A 213 2.35 11.16 -10.57
C LEU A 213 1.09 11.28 -9.70
N THR A 214 1.03 10.56 -8.58
CA THR A 214 -0.07 10.69 -7.60
C THR A 214 -0.24 12.12 -7.10
N LEU A 215 0.85 12.79 -6.73
CA LEU A 215 0.79 14.17 -6.24
C LEU A 215 0.33 15.15 -7.33
N ASP A 216 0.82 14.97 -8.55
CA ASP A 216 0.47 15.81 -9.71
C ASP A 216 -1.00 15.65 -10.10
N GLU A 217 -1.53 14.42 -10.09
CA GLU A 217 -2.95 14.13 -10.34
C GLU A 217 -3.85 14.80 -9.30
N ILE A 218 -3.54 14.66 -8.01
CA ILE A 218 -4.33 15.29 -6.92
C ILE A 218 -4.25 16.82 -7.06
N ALA A 219 -3.07 17.37 -7.32
CA ALA A 219 -2.85 18.80 -7.45
C ALA A 219 -3.58 19.40 -8.68
N LYS A 220 -3.59 18.67 -9.80
CA LYS A 220 -4.30 19.04 -11.03
C LYS A 220 -5.81 19.00 -10.84
N ASN A 221 -6.33 17.94 -10.19
CA ASN A 221 -7.76 17.76 -9.99
C ASN A 221 -8.34 18.70 -8.93
N ASN A 222 -7.51 19.22 -8.01
CA ASN A 222 -7.94 20.18 -7.00
C ASN A 222 -6.88 21.26 -6.72
N PRO A 223 -6.75 22.29 -7.61
CA PRO A 223 -5.75 23.36 -7.45
C PRO A 223 -5.91 24.18 -6.15
N LYS A 224 -7.16 24.37 -5.69
CA LYS A 224 -7.43 25.07 -4.42
C LYS A 224 -6.90 24.29 -3.22
N LEU A 225 -7.06 22.96 -3.22
CA LEU A 225 -6.52 22.08 -2.19
C LEU A 225 -5.00 22.11 -2.19
N LYS A 226 -4.35 22.04 -3.37
CA LYS A 226 -2.90 22.21 -3.51
C LYS A 226 -2.41 23.53 -2.94
N GLN A 227 -3.08 24.63 -3.21
CA GLN A 227 -2.74 25.93 -2.67
C GLN A 227 -2.86 25.96 -1.15
N LYS A 228 -3.98 25.46 -0.60
CA LYS A 228 -4.24 25.35 0.84
C LYS A 228 -3.19 24.52 1.57
N LEU A 229 -2.75 23.39 0.98
CA LEU A 229 -1.80 22.42 1.54
C LEU A 229 -0.41 22.55 0.91
N SER A 230 -0.02 23.72 0.42
CA SER A 230 1.22 23.91 -0.35
C SER A 230 2.47 23.41 0.38
N SER A 231 2.58 23.66 1.68
CA SER A 231 3.68 23.17 2.53
C SER A 231 3.72 21.64 2.60
N ASP A 232 2.56 20.99 2.69
CA ASP A 232 2.45 19.53 2.79
C ASP A 232 2.78 18.86 1.44
N PHE A 233 2.31 19.43 0.33
CA PHE A 233 2.71 19.01 -1.01
C PHE A 233 4.21 19.15 -1.22
N ASN A 234 4.83 20.27 -0.79
CA ASN A 234 6.28 20.44 -0.87
C ASN A 234 7.04 19.37 -0.07
N CYS A 235 6.53 19.01 1.11
CA CYS A 235 7.08 17.90 1.90
C CYS A 235 7.00 16.58 1.12
N ALA A 236 5.85 16.28 0.51
CA ALA A 236 5.65 15.06 -0.29
C ALA A 236 6.54 15.03 -1.54
N TYR A 237 6.66 16.14 -2.29
CA TYR A 237 7.58 16.23 -3.44
C TYR A 237 9.04 16.05 -3.03
N ASN A 238 9.47 16.57 -1.88
CA ASN A 238 10.82 16.33 -1.38
C ASN A 238 11.03 14.86 -0.98
N LYS A 239 9.98 14.17 -0.52
CA LYS A 239 10.02 12.73 -0.30
C LYS A 239 10.17 11.94 -1.61
N ALA A 240 9.50 12.37 -2.70
CA ALA A 240 9.72 11.79 -4.03
C ALA A 240 11.18 11.93 -4.47
N LYS A 241 11.78 13.12 -4.30
CA LYS A 241 13.22 13.34 -4.57
C LYS A 241 14.12 12.45 -3.70
N TYR A 242 13.76 12.25 -2.42
CA TYR A 242 14.49 11.32 -1.56
C TYR A 242 14.46 9.89 -2.10
N TYR A 243 13.32 9.42 -2.61
CA TYR A 243 13.23 8.10 -3.25
C TYR A 243 14.09 8.01 -4.52
N GLU A 244 14.18 9.08 -5.33
CA GLU A 244 15.11 9.13 -6.47
C GLU A 244 16.58 8.95 -6.02
N ILE A 245 16.97 9.60 -4.92
CA ILE A 245 18.32 9.48 -4.36
C ILE A 245 18.59 8.06 -3.88
N VAL A 246 17.60 7.44 -3.22
CA VAL A 246 17.70 6.04 -2.78
C VAL A 246 17.82 5.10 -3.98
N ALA A 247 17.02 5.29 -5.03
CA ALA A 247 17.13 4.52 -6.27
C ALA A 247 18.51 4.67 -6.94
N ASP A 248 19.04 5.90 -7.01
CA ASP A 248 20.41 6.14 -7.52
C ASP A 248 21.46 5.39 -6.70
N ILE A 249 21.31 5.32 -5.37
CA ILE A 249 22.23 4.56 -4.49
C ILE A 249 22.12 3.07 -4.79
N TYR A 250 20.89 2.54 -4.95
CA TYR A 250 20.68 1.13 -5.33
C TYR A 250 21.35 0.78 -6.65
N ASN A 251 21.31 1.70 -7.62
CA ASN A 251 21.88 1.53 -8.96
C ASN A 251 23.37 1.92 -9.08
N ASN A 252 24.07 2.09 -7.96
CA ASN A 252 25.49 2.50 -7.92
C ASN A 252 25.77 3.87 -8.55
N LYS A 253 24.76 4.76 -8.68
CA LYS A 253 24.88 6.11 -9.24
C LYS A 253 25.19 7.14 -8.16
N LYS A 254 26.23 6.89 -7.34
CA LYS A 254 26.56 7.71 -6.15
C LYS A 254 26.79 9.20 -6.48
N GLN A 255 27.33 9.52 -7.64
CA GLN A 255 27.52 10.93 -8.05
C GLN A 255 26.19 11.64 -8.28
N GLN A 256 25.22 10.99 -8.94
CA GLN A 256 23.88 11.53 -9.15
C GLN A 256 23.15 11.72 -7.81
N ALA A 257 23.24 10.73 -6.93
CA ALA A 257 22.70 10.82 -5.57
C ALA A 257 23.27 12.02 -4.80
N ARG A 258 24.60 12.26 -4.86
CA ARG A 258 25.26 13.42 -4.26
C ARG A 258 24.76 14.76 -4.80
N TYR A 259 24.52 14.83 -6.08
CA TYR A 259 23.99 16.06 -6.69
C TYR A 259 22.56 16.33 -6.22
N LYS A 260 21.68 15.32 -6.29
CA LYS A 260 20.26 15.45 -5.93
C LYS A 260 20.04 15.74 -4.44
N VAL A 261 20.82 15.14 -3.54
CA VAL A 261 20.63 15.31 -2.09
C VAL A 261 20.84 16.75 -1.63
N LYS A 262 21.69 17.52 -2.31
CA LYS A 262 21.91 18.95 -2.00
C LYS A 262 20.64 19.76 -2.07
N ALA A 263 19.71 19.41 -2.96
CA ALA A 263 18.44 20.13 -3.14
C ALA A 263 17.42 19.89 -2.02
N ILE A 264 17.61 18.85 -1.18
CA ILE A 264 16.67 18.49 -0.12
C ILE A 264 17.29 18.42 1.28
N CYS A 265 18.61 18.51 1.42
CA CYS A 265 19.32 18.29 2.70
C CYS A 265 18.90 19.23 3.83
N THR A 266 18.29 20.39 3.53
CA THR A 266 17.83 21.36 4.54
C THR A 266 16.41 21.12 5.02
N PHE A 267 15.65 20.21 4.39
CA PHE A 267 14.22 20.03 4.72
C PHE A 267 13.95 19.13 5.92
N LYS A 268 14.80 18.08 6.12
CA LYS A 268 14.67 17.13 7.25
C LYS A 268 16.04 16.65 7.69
N ILE A 269 16.15 16.35 8.99
CA ILE A 269 17.41 15.80 9.56
C ILE A 269 17.87 14.52 8.87
N GLU A 270 16.92 13.65 8.46
CA GLU A 270 17.21 12.41 7.76
C GLU A 270 17.88 12.66 6.39
N TYR A 271 17.46 13.72 5.68
CA TYR A 271 18.03 14.11 4.40
C TYR A 271 19.43 14.74 4.56
N PHE A 272 19.63 15.47 5.66
CA PHE A 272 20.94 15.99 6.01
C PHE A 272 21.92 14.87 6.38
N LEU A 273 21.46 13.88 7.16
CA LEU A 273 22.27 12.70 7.48
C LEU A 273 22.63 11.92 6.22
N LEU A 274 21.68 11.74 5.30
CA LEU A 274 21.96 11.11 4.01
C LEU A 274 22.99 11.90 3.18
N TYR A 275 22.89 13.24 3.18
CA TYR A 275 23.89 14.10 2.55
C TYR A 275 25.29 13.81 3.12
N LEU A 276 25.46 13.82 4.44
CA LEU A 276 26.73 13.50 5.08
C LEU A 276 27.25 12.11 4.70
N LEU A 277 26.40 11.09 4.80
CA LEU A 277 26.77 9.70 4.47
C LEU A 277 27.23 9.54 3.01
N LEU A 278 26.63 10.25 2.07
CA LEU A 278 27.01 10.18 0.67
C LEU A 278 28.41 10.78 0.39
N PHE A 279 28.87 11.73 1.21
CA PHE A 279 30.17 12.36 1.04
C PHE A 279 31.31 11.66 1.84
N LEU A 280 30.95 10.79 2.76
CA LEU A 280 31.90 9.96 3.49
C LEU A 280 32.33 8.72 2.66
N PRO A 281 33.50 8.13 2.95
CA PRO A 281 33.99 6.91 2.30
C PRO A 281 33.31 5.66 2.86
N VAL A 282 31.98 5.65 2.89
CA VAL A 282 31.17 4.53 3.38
C VAL A 282 30.64 3.67 2.23
N SER A 283 30.51 2.37 2.49
CA SER A 283 29.99 1.44 1.49
C SER A 283 28.50 1.65 1.25
N LYS A 284 28.03 1.35 0.02
CA LYS A 284 26.60 1.32 -0.35
C LYS A 284 25.78 0.50 0.66
N LYS A 285 26.26 -0.69 1.02
CA LYS A 285 25.57 -1.59 1.95
C LYS A 285 25.33 -0.92 3.32
N LEU A 286 26.32 -0.18 3.83
CA LEU A 286 26.17 0.54 5.10
C LEU A 286 25.14 1.68 4.98
N ILE A 287 25.18 2.46 3.89
CA ILE A 287 24.23 3.55 3.64
C ILE A 287 22.80 2.98 3.62
N LEU A 288 22.53 1.93 2.84
CA LEU A 288 21.21 1.33 2.73
C LEU A 288 20.74 0.74 4.06
N LYS A 289 21.61 0.07 4.82
CA LYS A 289 21.29 -0.43 6.17
C LYS A 289 20.90 0.69 7.13
N LEU A 290 21.58 1.83 7.11
CA LEU A 290 21.26 2.99 7.95
C LEU A 290 19.95 3.67 7.54
N LEU A 291 19.53 3.52 6.28
CA LEU A 291 18.23 3.99 5.78
C LEU A 291 17.09 2.99 6.06
N GLY A 292 17.36 1.87 6.76
CA GLY A 292 16.36 0.84 7.05
C GLY A 292 15.93 0.04 5.81
N ARG A 293 16.85 -0.08 4.84
CA ARG A 293 16.63 -0.73 3.54
C ARG A 293 17.52 -1.96 3.35
#